data_df55a93e4ec2255913268c52a2e1b99c
#
_entry.id   df55a93e4ec2255913268c52a2e1b99c
#
_cell.length_a   1.000
_cell.length_b   1.000
_cell.length_c   1.000
_cell.angle_alpha   90.00
_cell.angle_beta   90.00
_cell.angle_gamma   90.00
#
_symmetry.space_group_name_H-M   'P 1'
#
loop_
_entity.id
_entity.type
_entity.pdbx_description
1 polymer ?
#
loop_
_entity_poly.entity_id
_entity_poly.type
_entity_poly.pdbx_seq_one_letter_code
_entity_poly.pdbx_strand_id
1 'polypeptide(L)'
;HRLIRRQRQMCIRDRKALVAPLSYAPSVISELKNGSAWYVPGGKSTSARIYADAGANYVFADDEHSGSVPLAFETVFDKGQNADFWLIKYNQAIDKTYKELEQDYAPYTGFRAFKERNIYGCNTGKVDFYEDSPFHPDRLLKDLIKIFHPTLLEGYELKYFTKLAE
;
A
#
# COMPACT_ATOMS: atom_id res chain seq x y z
N HIS A 1 8.65 6.13 27.99
CA HIS A 1 7.80 6.60 26.87
C HIS A 1 8.47 7.64 25.94
N ARG A 2 9.17 8.67 26.48
CA ARG A 2 9.83 9.72 25.66
C ARG A 2 11.00 9.18 24.81
N LEU A 3 11.81 8.27 25.35
CA LEU A 3 12.95 7.66 24.63
C LEU A 3 12.48 6.79 23.45
N ILE A 4 11.47 5.94 23.67
CA ILE A 4 10.90 5.07 22.62
C ILE A 4 10.28 5.92 21.50
N ARG A 5 9.58 7.01 21.83
CA ARG A 5 9.03 7.92 20.85
C ARG A 5 10.10 8.62 20.02
N ARG A 6 11.21 9.05 20.63
CA ARG A 6 12.35 9.65 19.92
C ARG A 6 13.03 8.63 19.00
N GLN A 7 13.24 7.41 19.46
CA GLN A 7 13.83 6.34 18.65
C GLN A 7 12.97 6.05 17.41
N ARG A 8 11.62 5.95 17.56
CA ARG A 8 10.71 5.74 16.42
C ARG A 8 10.76 6.90 15.44
N GLN A 9 10.76 8.14 15.92
CA GLN A 9 10.89 9.32 15.06
C GLN A 9 12.20 9.35 14.29
N MET A 10 13.31 8.97 14.92
CA MET A 10 14.60 8.81 14.25
C MET A 10 14.53 7.71 13.18
N CYS A 11 13.97 6.54 13.51
CA CYS A 11 13.80 5.46 12.54
C CYS A 11 12.99 5.87 11.31
N ILE A 12 11.88 6.59 11.50
CA ILE A 12 11.06 7.12 10.40
C ILE A 12 11.86 8.12 9.58
N ARG A 13 12.56 9.05 10.23
CA ARG A 13 13.39 10.07 9.55
C ARG A 13 14.49 9.44 8.73
N ASP A 14 15.19 8.44 9.27
CA ASP A 14 16.24 7.73 8.56
C ASP A 14 15.70 6.97 7.34
N ARG A 15 14.50 6.39 7.44
CA ARG A 15 13.83 5.71 6.31
C ARG A 15 13.43 6.68 5.19
N LYS A 16 12.86 7.84 5.57
CA LYS A 16 12.53 8.89 4.59
C LYS A 16 13.78 9.40 3.87
N ALA A 17 14.92 9.46 4.56
CA ALA A 17 16.19 9.86 3.98
C ALA A 17 16.72 8.86 2.93
N LEU A 18 16.33 7.58 2.98
CA LEU A 18 16.71 6.58 1.97
C LEU A 18 16.05 6.85 0.61
N VAL A 19 14.83 7.33 0.61
CA VAL A 19 14.07 7.58 -0.63
C VAL A 19 14.19 9.01 -1.15
N ALA A 20 14.58 9.96 -0.31
CA ALA A 20 14.70 11.36 -0.66
C ALA A 20 15.58 11.66 -1.90
N PRO A 21 16.74 10.96 -2.13
CA PRO A 21 17.58 11.20 -3.30
C PRO A 21 17.09 10.50 -4.57
N LEU A 22 16.00 9.70 -4.52
CA LEU A 22 15.52 8.96 -5.67
C LEU A 22 14.83 9.88 -6.67
N SER A 23 15.18 9.74 -7.95
CA SER A 23 14.54 10.45 -9.05
C SER A 23 13.23 9.79 -9.52
N TYR A 24 12.98 8.54 -9.13
CA TYR A 24 11.81 7.75 -9.49
C TYR A 24 10.92 7.50 -8.29
N ALA A 25 9.65 7.85 -8.42
CA ALA A 25 8.61 7.58 -7.45
C ALA A 25 7.49 6.77 -8.14
N PRO A 26 7.38 5.46 -7.87
CA PRO A 26 6.36 4.63 -8.50
C PRO A 26 4.95 5.05 -8.08
N SER A 27 4.01 4.89 -8.99
CA SER A 27 2.61 5.16 -8.72
C SER A 27 1.94 3.99 -7.99
N VAL A 28 1.05 4.30 -7.04
CA VAL A 28 0.36 3.29 -6.24
C VAL A 28 -1.14 3.56 -6.10
N ILE A 29 -1.93 2.48 -6.24
CA ILE A 29 -3.34 2.42 -5.82
C ILE A 29 -3.48 1.48 -4.62
N SER A 30 -4.60 1.59 -3.91
CA SER A 30 -4.83 0.74 -2.74
C SER A 30 -6.29 0.33 -2.59
N GLU A 31 -6.50 -0.66 -1.73
CA GLU A 31 -7.77 -1.26 -1.35
C GLU A 31 -8.43 -2.08 -2.46
N LEU A 32 -9.62 -2.59 -2.17
CA LEU A 32 -10.48 -3.37 -3.07
C LEU A 32 -11.86 -2.75 -3.12
N LYS A 33 -12.57 -3.00 -4.20
CA LYS A 33 -13.99 -2.69 -4.31
C LYS A 33 -14.78 -3.52 -3.29
N ASN A 34 -15.68 -2.87 -2.59
CA ASN A 34 -16.57 -3.50 -1.62
C ASN A 34 -18.03 -3.16 -1.98
N GLY A 35 -18.80 -4.17 -2.37
CA GLY A 35 -20.15 -3.97 -2.88
C GLY A 35 -20.16 -3.07 -4.13
N SER A 36 -20.88 -1.95 -4.08
CA SER A 36 -21.01 -1.00 -5.18
C SER A 36 -19.92 0.08 -5.23
N ALA A 37 -19.12 0.22 -4.17
CA ALA A 37 -18.12 1.28 -4.05
C ALA A 37 -16.71 0.73 -3.80
N TRP A 38 -15.71 1.52 -4.17
CA TRP A 38 -14.32 1.31 -3.82
C TRP A 38 -13.92 2.40 -2.83
N TYR A 39 -13.63 1.99 -1.59
CA TYR A 39 -13.26 2.92 -0.53
C TYR A 39 -11.75 3.15 -0.56
N VAL A 40 -11.33 4.24 -1.19
CA VAL A 40 -9.92 4.63 -1.26
C VAL A 40 -9.54 5.57 -0.12
N PRO A 41 -8.31 5.51 0.40
CA PRO A 41 -7.81 6.53 1.31
C PRO A 41 -7.81 7.91 0.65
N GLY A 42 -8.32 8.92 1.31
CA GLY A 42 -8.21 10.30 0.82
C GLY A 42 -6.76 10.78 0.81
N GLY A 43 -6.46 11.81 0.02
CA GLY A 43 -5.10 12.32 -0.18
C GLY A 43 -4.46 12.92 1.07
N LYS A 44 -5.27 13.35 2.06
CA LYS A 44 -4.79 13.82 3.37
C LYS A 44 -4.82 12.76 4.48
N SER A 45 -5.10 11.51 4.12
CA SER A 45 -5.11 10.38 5.05
C SER A 45 -3.71 9.98 5.53
N THR A 46 -3.66 9.23 6.63
CA THR A 46 -2.42 8.62 7.12
C THR A 46 -1.81 7.66 6.10
N SER A 47 -2.65 6.90 5.37
CA SER A 47 -2.19 6.00 4.31
C SER A 47 -1.53 6.75 3.16
N ALA A 48 -2.13 7.83 2.66
CA ALA A 48 -1.53 8.66 1.61
C ALA A 48 -0.18 9.26 2.04
N ARG A 49 -0.09 9.71 3.30
CA ARG A 49 1.17 10.25 3.85
C ARG A 49 2.27 9.21 3.92
N ILE A 50 1.97 7.99 4.37
CA ILE A 50 2.99 6.95 4.50
C ILE A 50 3.45 6.43 3.13
N TYR A 51 2.57 6.43 2.10
CA TYR A 51 2.97 6.14 0.73
C TYR A 51 3.98 7.18 0.19
N ALA A 52 3.69 8.47 0.41
CA ALA A 52 4.62 9.55 0.06
C ALA A 52 5.95 9.45 0.84
N ASP A 53 5.89 9.13 2.13
CA ASP A 53 7.06 8.92 2.98
C ASP A 53 7.91 7.73 2.54
N ALA A 54 7.30 6.74 1.87
CA ALA A 54 7.98 5.60 1.24
C ALA A 54 8.47 5.89 -0.20
N GLY A 55 8.33 7.11 -0.68
CA GLY A 55 8.79 7.54 -2.00
C GLY A 55 7.91 7.08 -3.15
N ALA A 56 6.59 6.94 -2.95
CA ALA A 56 5.63 6.61 -3.97
C ALA A 56 4.65 7.76 -4.25
N ASN A 57 4.10 7.78 -5.46
CA ASN A 57 3.04 8.69 -5.89
C ASN A 57 1.68 8.00 -5.74
N TYR A 58 0.92 8.38 -4.73
CA TYR A 58 -0.43 7.88 -4.58
C TYR A 58 -1.37 8.54 -5.60
N VAL A 59 -2.14 7.73 -6.35
CA VAL A 59 -2.96 8.24 -7.47
C VAL A 59 -4.08 9.20 -7.06
N PHE A 60 -4.46 9.19 -5.77
CA PHE A 60 -5.44 10.13 -5.17
C PHE A 60 -4.80 11.10 -4.19
N ALA A 61 -3.51 11.42 -4.33
CA ALA A 61 -2.80 12.34 -3.44
C ALA A 61 -3.37 13.77 -3.49
N ASP A 62 -4.05 14.14 -4.56
CA ASP A 62 -4.74 15.43 -4.76
C ASP A 62 -6.11 15.53 -4.07
N ASP A 63 -6.63 14.42 -3.54
CA ASP A 63 -7.90 14.41 -2.80
C ASP A 63 -7.76 15.11 -1.44
N GLU A 64 -8.76 15.94 -1.09
CA GLU A 64 -8.71 16.79 0.10
C GLU A 64 -9.19 16.08 1.39
N HIS A 65 -9.71 14.87 1.30
CA HIS A 65 -10.24 14.14 2.45
C HIS A 65 -9.13 13.47 3.27
N SER A 66 -9.32 13.42 4.59
CA SER A 66 -8.44 12.71 5.53
C SER A 66 -8.90 11.29 5.85
N GLY A 67 -10.13 10.94 5.49
CA GLY A 67 -10.74 9.61 5.68
C GLY A 67 -10.80 8.82 4.39
N SER A 68 -11.62 7.74 4.39
CA SER A 68 -11.90 6.96 3.19
C SER A 68 -12.94 7.66 2.32
N VAL A 69 -12.73 7.61 1.00
CA VAL A 69 -13.59 8.20 -0.01
C VAL A 69 -14.24 7.08 -0.82
N PRO A 70 -15.58 6.98 -0.85
CA PRO A 70 -16.27 6.02 -1.71
C PRO A 70 -16.26 6.50 -3.16
N LEU A 71 -15.67 5.72 -4.04
CA LEU A 71 -15.60 5.99 -5.49
C LEU A 71 -16.21 4.85 -6.28
N ALA A 72 -16.72 5.17 -7.47
CA ALA A 72 -17.10 4.16 -8.46
C ALA A 72 -15.85 3.47 -9.02
N PHE A 73 -16.00 2.22 -9.47
CA PHE A 73 -14.89 1.47 -10.09
C PHE A 73 -14.29 2.24 -11.26
N GLU A 74 -15.11 2.83 -12.09
CA GLU A 74 -14.70 3.59 -13.29
C GLU A 74 -13.77 4.75 -12.93
N THR A 75 -14.07 5.46 -11.85
CA THR A 75 -13.23 6.56 -11.35
C THR A 75 -11.87 6.07 -10.87
N VAL A 76 -11.85 4.94 -10.14
CA VAL A 76 -10.59 4.34 -9.66
C VAL A 76 -9.79 3.76 -10.83
N PHE A 77 -10.48 3.14 -11.79
CA PHE A 77 -9.85 2.59 -12.98
C PHE A 77 -9.24 3.69 -13.85
N ASP A 78 -9.98 4.77 -14.10
CA ASP A 78 -9.50 5.90 -14.91
C ASP A 78 -8.20 6.50 -14.35
N LYS A 79 -8.15 6.76 -13.05
CA LYS A 79 -6.93 7.29 -12.39
C LYS A 79 -5.83 6.26 -12.17
N GLY A 80 -6.19 5.01 -11.88
CA GLY A 80 -5.28 4.00 -11.34
C GLY A 80 -4.89 2.87 -12.29
N GLN A 81 -5.48 2.76 -13.49
CA GLN A 81 -5.21 1.64 -14.40
C GLN A 81 -3.74 1.48 -14.78
N ASN A 82 -2.98 2.56 -14.80
CA ASN A 82 -1.54 2.57 -15.13
C ASN A 82 -0.63 2.63 -13.88
N ALA A 83 -1.18 2.44 -12.68
CA ALA A 83 -0.36 2.42 -11.47
C ALA A 83 0.64 1.26 -11.49
N ASP A 84 1.85 1.54 -10.99
CA ASP A 84 2.94 0.56 -10.93
C ASP A 84 2.69 -0.52 -9.88
N PHE A 85 2.10 -0.14 -8.76
CA PHE A 85 1.81 -1.03 -7.64
C PHE A 85 0.36 -0.92 -7.18
N TRP A 86 -0.13 -2.04 -6.64
CA TRP A 86 -1.43 -2.10 -6.00
C TRP A 86 -1.33 -2.79 -4.65
N LEU A 87 -1.74 -2.09 -3.59
CA LEU A 87 -1.72 -2.59 -2.21
C LEU A 87 -3.15 -2.92 -1.77
N ILE A 88 -3.40 -4.16 -1.43
CA ILE A 88 -4.73 -4.61 -1.00
C ILE A 88 -4.71 -5.07 0.45
N LYS A 89 -5.82 -4.84 1.17
CA LYS A 89 -6.08 -5.42 2.49
C LYS A 89 -7.31 -6.31 2.43
N TYR A 90 -7.23 -7.46 3.07
CA TYR A 90 -8.31 -8.44 3.15
C TYR A 90 -8.16 -9.27 4.43
N ASN A 91 -9.21 -10.02 4.77
CA ASN A 91 -9.22 -10.89 5.94
C ASN A 91 -9.76 -12.25 5.53
N GLN A 92 -8.89 -13.25 5.46
CA GLN A 92 -9.26 -14.64 5.13
C GLN A 92 -8.21 -15.64 5.64
N ALA A 93 -8.58 -16.94 5.70
CA ALA A 93 -7.70 -17.98 6.24
C ALA A 93 -6.46 -18.24 5.38
N ILE A 94 -6.56 -18.06 4.06
CA ILE A 94 -5.50 -18.33 3.07
C ILE A 94 -5.18 -17.03 2.35
N ASP A 95 -3.92 -16.85 1.94
CA ASP A 95 -3.53 -15.65 1.21
C ASP A 95 -4.17 -15.63 -0.18
N LYS A 96 -4.64 -14.45 -0.57
CA LYS A 96 -5.32 -14.22 -1.84
C LYS A 96 -4.35 -14.39 -3.01
N THR A 97 -4.86 -14.96 -4.11
CA THR A 97 -4.11 -15.15 -5.34
C THR A 97 -4.62 -14.26 -6.47
N TYR A 98 -3.87 -14.12 -7.56
CA TYR A 98 -4.33 -13.41 -8.77
C TYR A 98 -5.58 -14.05 -9.37
N LYS A 99 -5.65 -15.39 -9.39
CA LYS A 99 -6.83 -16.13 -9.87
C LYS A 99 -8.08 -15.81 -9.06
N GLU A 100 -7.94 -15.76 -7.74
CA GLU A 100 -9.05 -15.44 -6.83
C GLU A 100 -9.48 -13.98 -7.00
N LEU A 101 -8.52 -13.07 -7.15
CA LEU A 101 -8.80 -11.65 -7.39
C LEU A 101 -9.56 -11.43 -8.72
N GLU A 102 -9.20 -12.16 -9.77
CA GLU A 102 -9.91 -12.16 -11.04
C GLU A 102 -11.34 -12.72 -10.91
N GLN A 103 -11.52 -13.79 -10.13
CA GLN A 103 -12.83 -14.38 -9.86
C GLN A 103 -13.73 -13.45 -9.04
N ASP A 104 -13.16 -12.70 -8.10
CA ASP A 104 -13.90 -11.73 -7.30
C ASP A 104 -14.46 -10.60 -8.17
N TYR A 105 -13.69 -10.11 -9.12
CA TYR A 105 -14.11 -9.07 -10.03
C TYR A 105 -13.20 -9.01 -11.28
N ALA A 106 -13.66 -9.60 -12.37
CA ALA A 106 -12.88 -9.73 -13.61
C ALA A 106 -12.25 -8.41 -14.15
N PRO A 107 -12.89 -7.23 -14.02
CA PRO A 107 -12.28 -5.97 -14.46
C PRO A 107 -10.97 -5.58 -13.77
N TYR A 108 -10.62 -6.21 -12.64
CA TYR A 108 -9.31 -6.03 -12.01
C TYR A 108 -8.13 -6.39 -12.92
N THR A 109 -8.33 -7.32 -13.86
CA THR A 109 -7.32 -7.72 -14.85
C THR A 109 -6.91 -6.58 -15.79
N GLY A 110 -7.71 -5.51 -15.86
CA GLY A 110 -7.40 -4.32 -16.64
C GLY A 110 -6.25 -3.47 -16.08
N PHE A 111 -6.00 -3.54 -14.77
CA PHE A 111 -4.94 -2.76 -14.14
C PHE A 111 -3.54 -3.23 -14.55
N ARG A 112 -2.63 -2.28 -14.77
CA ARG A 112 -1.22 -2.58 -15.07
C ARG A 112 -0.56 -3.37 -13.94
N ALA A 113 -0.80 -3.00 -12.68
CA ALA A 113 -0.25 -3.71 -11.53
C ALA A 113 -0.71 -5.19 -11.47
N PHE A 114 -1.92 -5.51 -11.96
CA PHE A 114 -2.38 -6.88 -12.11
C PHE A 114 -1.59 -7.62 -13.20
N LYS A 115 -1.46 -7.03 -14.38
CA LYS A 115 -0.77 -7.62 -15.54
C LYS A 115 0.72 -7.84 -15.28
N GLU A 116 1.37 -6.89 -14.59
CA GLU A 116 2.79 -6.94 -14.26
C GLU A 116 3.10 -7.68 -12.94
N ARG A 117 2.09 -8.26 -12.30
CA ARG A 117 2.26 -9.00 -11.04
C ARG A 117 2.85 -8.17 -9.90
N ASN A 118 2.42 -6.91 -9.79
CA ASN A 118 2.85 -5.95 -8.77
C ASN A 118 1.75 -5.65 -7.74
N ILE A 119 1.02 -6.69 -7.32
CA ILE A 119 0.03 -6.59 -6.25
C ILE A 119 0.60 -7.20 -4.97
N TYR A 120 0.48 -6.46 -3.88
CA TYR A 120 0.88 -6.90 -2.55
C TYR A 120 -0.33 -6.88 -1.62
N GLY A 121 -0.54 -7.99 -0.93
CA GLY A 121 -1.65 -8.23 -0.03
C GLY A 121 -1.25 -8.18 1.43
N CYS A 122 -2.05 -7.50 2.24
CA CYS A 122 -2.01 -7.58 3.69
C CYS A 122 -3.21 -8.39 4.16
N ASN A 123 -2.97 -9.65 4.55
CA ASN A 123 -4.00 -10.52 5.11
C ASN A 123 -4.14 -10.27 6.61
N THR A 124 -5.08 -9.44 7.00
CA THR A 124 -5.33 -9.09 8.40
C THR A 124 -5.86 -10.25 9.25
N GLY A 125 -6.20 -11.38 8.63
CA GLY A 125 -6.49 -12.64 9.33
C GLY A 125 -5.23 -13.40 9.78
N LYS A 126 -4.06 -13.03 9.25
CA LYS A 126 -2.77 -13.67 9.57
C LYS A 126 -1.77 -12.73 10.24
N VAL A 127 -1.89 -11.44 10.01
CA VAL A 127 -0.98 -10.43 10.60
C VAL A 127 -1.78 -9.41 11.40
N ASP A 128 -1.28 -9.03 12.56
CA ASP A 128 -1.90 -8.05 13.47
C ASP A 128 -1.70 -6.61 12.96
N PHE A 129 -2.16 -6.34 11.73
CA PHE A 129 -1.93 -5.06 11.06
C PHE A 129 -2.50 -3.87 11.84
N TYR A 130 -3.74 -3.96 12.27
CA TYR A 130 -4.43 -2.86 12.94
C TYR A 130 -3.97 -2.66 14.40
N GLU A 131 -3.50 -3.73 15.05
CA GLU A 131 -3.00 -3.71 16.41
C GLU A 131 -1.53 -3.29 16.49
N ASP A 132 -0.70 -3.68 15.50
CA ASP A 132 0.75 -3.44 15.52
C ASP A 132 1.16 -2.17 14.76
N SER A 133 0.62 -1.92 13.57
CA SER A 133 1.11 -0.83 12.70
C SER A 133 0.96 0.58 13.29
N PRO A 134 -0.08 0.92 14.08
CA PRO A 134 -0.16 2.23 14.72
C PRO A 134 0.95 2.45 15.76
N PHE A 135 1.43 1.39 16.38
CA PHE A 135 2.52 1.42 17.35
C PHE A 135 3.90 1.27 16.71
N HIS A 136 3.97 0.72 15.51
CA HIS A 136 5.19 0.48 14.75
C HIS A 136 5.13 1.01 13.31
N PRO A 137 4.85 2.32 13.12
CA PRO A 137 4.76 2.90 11.78
C PRO A 137 6.09 2.82 10.99
N ASP A 138 7.21 2.68 11.70
CA ASP A 138 8.52 2.44 11.11
C ASP A 138 8.63 1.07 10.40
N ARG A 139 7.93 0.05 10.89
CA ARG A 139 7.85 -1.27 10.25
C ARG A 139 7.02 -1.22 8.98
N LEU A 140 5.86 -0.57 9.05
CA LEU A 140 5.02 -0.37 7.87
C LEU A 140 5.73 0.45 6.79
N LEU A 141 6.46 1.50 7.18
CA LEU A 141 7.26 2.29 6.25
C LEU A 141 8.37 1.45 5.60
N LYS A 142 9.02 0.55 6.34
CA LYS A 142 10.00 -0.39 5.78
C LYS A 142 9.39 -1.31 4.73
N ASP A 143 8.23 -1.90 5.02
CA ASP A 143 7.53 -2.76 4.05
C ASP A 143 7.28 -2.00 2.76
N LEU A 144 6.74 -0.78 2.85
CA LEU A 144 6.43 0.04 1.69
C LEU A 144 7.68 0.45 0.91
N ILE A 145 8.76 0.84 1.59
CA ILE A 145 10.04 1.14 0.91
C ILE A 145 10.56 -0.11 0.19
N LYS A 146 10.50 -1.28 0.83
CA LYS A 146 10.94 -2.54 0.21
C LYS A 146 10.11 -2.91 -1.00
N ILE A 147 8.81 -2.65 -0.97
CA ILE A 147 7.90 -2.90 -2.09
C ILE A 147 8.20 -1.95 -3.25
N PHE A 148 8.28 -0.65 -2.98
CA PHE A 148 8.43 0.37 -4.01
C PHE A 148 9.86 0.50 -4.54
N HIS A 149 10.86 0.21 -3.70
CA HIS A 149 12.28 0.34 -3.97
C HIS A 149 13.05 -0.89 -3.48
N PRO A 150 12.89 -2.05 -4.12
CA PRO A 150 13.37 -3.34 -3.60
C PRO A 150 14.88 -3.42 -3.39
N THR A 151 15.66 -2.54 -4.01
CA THR A 151 17.12 -2.49 -3.85
C THR A 151 17.59 -1.76 -2.60
N LEU A 152 16.73 -0.96 -1.94
CA LEU A 152 17.15 -0.14 -0.81
C LEU A 152 17.27 -0.91 0.52
N LEU A 153 16.53 -1.97 0.70
CA LEU A 153 16.49 -2.76 1.94
C LEU A 153 16.81 -4.22 1.63
N GLU A 154 18.04 -4.50 1.21
CA GLU A 154 18.50 -5.86 0.95
C GLU A 154 18.39 -6.72 2.22
N GLY A 155 17.90 -7.97 2.05
CA GLY A 155 17.71 -8.89 3.16
C GLY A 155 16.55 -8.57 4.12
N TYR A 156 15.80 -7.49 3.91
CA TYR A 156 14.61 -7.21 4.70
C TYR A 156 13.43 -8.04 4.21
N GLU A 157 12.80 -8.76 5.13
CA GLU A 157 11.56 -9.52 4.90
C GLU A 157 10.34 -8.68 5.30
N LEU A 158 9.32 -8.68 4.43
CA LEU A 158 8.08 -7.94 4.65
C LEU A 158 7.36 -8.44 5.91
N LYS A 159 6.89 -7.50 6.73
CA LYS A 159 6.19 -7.80 7.98
C LYS A 159 4.68 -7.94 7.82
N TYR A 160 4.07 -7.06 7.04
CA TYR A 160 2.61 -6.98 6.90
C TYR A 160 2.13 -7.40 5.51
N PHE A 161 2.92 -7.17 4.50
CA PHE A 161 2.56 -7.42 3.11
C PHE A 161 3.23 -8.68 2.57
N THR A 162 2.54 -9.34 1.66
CA THR A 162 3.06 -10.47 0.88
C THR A 162 2.73 -10.23 -0.58
N LYS A 163 3.65 -10.49 -1.49
CA LYS A 163 3.36 -10.46 -2.93
C LYS A 163 2.34 -11.54 -3.26
N LEU A 164 1.29 -11.20 -4.02
CA LEU A 164 0.28 -12.18 -4.40
C LEU A 164 0.90 -13.31 -5.21
N ALA A 165 0.44 -14.54 -4.93
CA ALA A 165 0.75 -15.73 -5.73
C ALA A 165 -0.17 -15.83 -6.96
N GLU A 166 0.17 -16.69 -7.91
CA GLU A 166 -0.61 -16.96 -9.13
C GLU A 166 -1.98 -17.59 -8.81
#